data_69bcc12994ab3183a7ca69ef6a877bc0
#
_entry.id   69bcc12994ab3183a7ca69ef6a877bc0
#
_cell.length_a   1.000
_cell.length_b   1.000
_cell.length_c   1.000
_cell.angle_alpha   90.00
_cell.angle_beta   90.00
_cell.angle_gamma   90.00
#
_symmetry.space_group_name_H-M   'P 1'
#
loop_
_entity.id
_entity.type
_entity.pdbx_description
1 polymer ?
#
loop_
_entity_poly.entity_id
_entity_poly.type
_entity_poly.pdbx_seq_one_letter_code
_entity_poly.pdbx_strand_id
1 'polypeptide(L)'
;MTHQKAFDASEYKRRLFKVKNQMNEKGFDMLICQDPANMCWLTGFDGWSFYTPQAVLVHSSEEWPIWFGREQDAKSATMTTDIPESNIVPFSEPLVHHGTLHPFDELCDYIKLRKWERTRIGVDFDAHYYTARAHKHLYTGLPNAKIS
;
A
#
# COMPACT_ATOMS: atom_id res chain seq x y z
N MET A 1 8.86 -25.10 5.46
CA MET A 1 9.59 -24.14 6.32
C MET A 1 8.60 -23.13 6.84
N THR A 2 8.42 -23.01 8.14
CA THR A 2 7.65 -21.91 8.73
C THR A 2 8.47 -20.65 8.59
N HIS A 3 7.99 -19.66 7.84
CA HIS A 3 8.64 -18.36 7.74
C HIS A 3 8.58 -17.70 9.11
N GLN A 4 9.73 -17.51 9.74
CA GLN A 4 9.79 -16.85 11.05
C GLN A 4 9.63 -15.34 10.82
N LYS A 5 8.53 -14.76 11.31
CA LYS A 5 8.31 -13.31 11.28
C LYS A 5 9.32 -12.63 12.20
N ALA A 6 9.76 -11.43 11.83
CA ALA A 6 10.71 -10.67 12.64
C ALA A 6 10.11 -10.22 13.99
N PHE A 7 8.80 -9.99 14.03
CA PHE A 7 8.07 -9.55 15.23
C PHE A 7 6.71 -10.22 15.32
N ASP A 8 6.15 -10.23 16.52
CA ASP A 8 4.79 -10.71 16.77
C ASP A 8 3.72 -9.76 16.18
N ALA A 9 2.52 -10.30 15.95
CA ALA A 9 1.38 -9.53 15.45
C ALA A 9 1.03 -8.31 16.33
N SER A 10 1.26 -8.41 17.64
CA SER A 10 1.05 -7.31 18.59
C SER A 10 1.95 -6.10 18.30
N GLU A 11 3.20 -6.34 17.86
CA GLU A 11 4.12 -5.26 17.51
C GLU A 11 3.66 -4.53 16.24
N TYR A 12 3.21 -5.26 15.22
CA TYR A 12 2.67 -4.63 14.01
C TYR A 12 1.40 -3.84 14.28
N LYS A 13 0.51 -4.35 15.15
CA LYS A 13 -0.67 -3.60 15.61
C LYS A 13 -0.29 -2.32 16.36
N ARG A 14 0.72 -2.38 17.22
CA ARG A 14 1.24 -1.21 17.95
C ARG A 14 1.80 -0.15 16.98
N ARG A 15 2.55 -0.57 15.95
CA ARG A 15 3.09 0.33 14.92
C ARG A 15 1.96 0.99 14.12
N LEU A 16 0.99 0.20 13.68
CA LEU A 16 -0.17 0.69 12.95
C LEU A 16 -0.96 1.72 13.78
N PHE A 17 -1.17 1.46 15.06
CA PHE A 17 -1.82 2.40 15.96
C PHE A 17 -1.08 3.73 16.05
N LYS A 18 0.25 3.71 16.19
CA LYS A 18 1.07 4.93 16.18
C LYS A 18 0.96 5.71 14.88
N VAL A 19 1.00 5.02 13.75
CA VAL A 19 0.84 5.65 12.43
C VAL A 19 -0.52 6.32 12.30
N LYS A 20 -1.60 5.65 12.69
CA LYS A 20 -2.95 6.22 12.64
C LYS A 20 -3.12 7.44 13.54
N ASN A 21 -2.51 7.46 14.72
CA ASN A 21 -2.50 8.64 15.57
C ASN A 21 -1.81 9.82 14.88
N GLN A 22 -0.65 9.60 14.26
CA GLN A 22 0.07 10.62 13.49
C GLN A 22 -0.74 11.09 12.27
N MET A 23 -1.41 10.16 11.58
CA MET A 23 -2.32 10.51 10.48
C MET A 23 -3.43 11.44 10.95
N ASN A 24 -4.07 11.09 12.06
CA ASN A 24 -5.14 11.90 12.65
C ASN A 24 -4.66 13.30 13.03
N GLU A 25 -3.50 13.41 13.70
CA GLU A 25 -2.90 14.68 14.08
C GLU A 25 -2.58 15.58 12.87
N LYS A 26 -2.16 14.97 11.75
CA LYS A 26 -1.81 15.66 10.51
C LYS A 26 -2.99 15.80 9.54
N GLY A 27 -4.15 15.25 9.88
CA GLY A 27 -5.36 15.32 9.07
C GLY A 27 -5.33 14.46 7.81
N PHE A 28 -4.61 13.33 7.82
CA PHE A 28 -4.64 12.34 6.75
C PHE A 28 -5.69 11.27 7.04
N ASP A 29 -6.44 10.90 6.02
CA ASP A 29 -7.40 9.79 6.08
C ASP A 29 -6.74 8.48 5.66
N MET A 30 -5.78 8.54 4.73
CA MET A 30 -5.08 7.39 4.19
C MET A 30 -3.60 7.70 3.92
N LEU A 31 -2.75 6.69 4.08
CA LEU A 31 -1.37 6.70 3.60
C LEU A 31 -1.20 5.64 2.52
N ILE A 32 -0.39 5.93 1.51
CA ILE A 32 0.08 4.98 0.51
C ILE A 32 1.61 4.95 0.61
N CYS A 33 2.14 3.89 1.21
CA CYS A 33 3.57 3.71 1.43
C CYS A 33 4.14 2.76 0.38
N GLN A 34 5.14 3.20 -0.36
CA GLN A 34 5.78 2.43 -1.44
C GLN A 34 7.23 2.08 -1.13
N ASP A 35 7.84 2.77 -0.16
CA ASP A 35 9.18 2.43 0.27
C ASP A 35 9.20 1.03 0.89
N PRO A 36 10.04 0.10 0.41
CA PRO A 36 10.10 -1.26 0.95
C PRO A 36 10.38 -1.32 2.45
N ALA A 37 11.17 -0.40 2.98
CA ALA A 37 11.44 -0.34 4.42
C ALA A 37 10.19 0.07 5.21
N ASN A 38 9.42 1.03 4.71
CA ASN A 38 8.15 1.44 5.31
C ASN A 38 7.12 0.30 5.24
N MET A 39 7.02 -0.37 4.10
CA MET A 39 6.13 -1.52 3.93
C MET A 39 6.49 -2.65 4.91
N CYS A 40 7.76 -2.99 4.99
CA CYS A 40 8.27 -4.01 5.93
C CYS A 40 8.02 -3.61 7.38
N TRP A 41 8.28 -2.36 7.75
CA TRP A 41 8.05 -1.85 9.09
C TRP A 41 6.57 -1.94 9.51
N LEU A 42 5.66 -1.65 8.58
CA LEU A 42 4.21 -1.68 8.82
C LEU A 42 3.63 -3.10 8.89
N THR A 43 4.18 -4.04 8.14
CA THR A 43 3.49 -5.32 7.86
C THR A 43 4.37 -6.56 8.06
N GLY A 44 5.68 -6.41 8.03
CA GLY A 44 6.62 -7.52 7.95
C GLY A 44 6.87 -8.05 6.52
N PHE A 45 6.20 -7.49 5.51
CA PHE A 45 6.44 -7.87 4.12
C PHE A 45 7.79 -7.31 3.63
N ASP A 46 8.70 -8.17 3.23
CA ASP A 46 10.02 -7.81 2.69
C ASP A 46 10.29 -8.47 1.32
N GLY A 47 9.26 -8.60 0.50
CA GLY A 47 9.36 -9.19 -0.83
C GLY A 47 10.30 -8.42 -1.76
N TRP A 48 10.94 -9.16 -2.69
CA TRP A 48 11.95 -8.62 -3.61
C TRP A 48 11.39 -7.92 -4.85
N SER A 49 10.08 -7.89 -5.05
CA SER A 49 9.45 -7.28 -6.24
C SER A 49 9.29 -5.75 -6.14
N PHE A 50 10.10 -5.09 -5.32
CA PHE A 50 10.10 -3.63 -5.15
C PHE A 50 10.40 -2.85 -6.45
N TYR A 51 10.94 -3.49 -7.49
CA TYR A 51 11.14 -2.93 -8.83
C TYR A 51 9.86 -2.85 -9.66
N THR A 52 8.77 -3.50 -9.23
CA THR A 52 7.41 -3.29 -9.75
C THR A 52 6.64 -2.40 -8.79
N PRO A 53 5.62 -1.65 -9.26
CA PRO A 53 4.78 -0.86 -8.38
C PRO A 53 4.11 -1.73 -7.31
N GLN A 54 4.33 -1.38 -6.05
CA GLN A 54 3.70 -2.03 -4.90
C GLN A 54 3.46 -0.97 -3.82
N ALA A 55 2.54 -1.22 -2.91
CA ALA A 55 2.26 -0.33 -1.81
C ALA A 55 1.63 -1.04 -0.62
N VAL A 56 1.76 -0.43 0.55
CA VAL A 56 0.91 -0.70 1.71
C VAL A 56 0.05 0.53 1.96
N LEU A 57 -1.26 0.34 1.99
CA LEU A 57 -2.21 1.38 2.32
C LEU A 57 -2.61 1.27 3.79
N VAL A 58 -2.59 2.39 4.49
CA VAL A 58 -3.14 2.52 5.84
C VAL A 58 -4.29 3.49 5.77
N HIS A 59 -5.52 3.02 6.02
CA HIS A 59 -6.70 3.87 6.12
C HIS A 59 -7.14 4.01 7.57
N SER A 60 -7.53 5.22 7.97
CA SER A 60 -7.87 5.54 9.37
C SER A 60 -8.99 4.66 9.94
N SER A 61 -9.98 4.30 9.11
CA SER A 61 -11.13 3.47 9.51
C SER A 61 -10.93 1.96 9.44
N GLU A 62 -9.86 1.49 8.80
CA GLU A 62 -9.62 0.05 8.63
C GLU A 62 -8.82 -0.52 9.79
N GLU A 63 -9.15 -1.71 10.24
CA GLU A 63 -8.40 -2.39 11.31
C GLU A 63 -7.00 -2.81 10.83
N TRP A 64 -6.90 -3.29 9.60
CA TRP A 64 -5.67 -3.82 9.01
C TRP A 64 -5.20 -2.96 7.84
N PRO A 65 -3.89 -2.91 7.58
CA PRO A 65 -3.39 -2.33 6.34
C PRO A 65 -3.81 -3.17 5.13
N ILE A 66 -3.74 -2.57 3.96
CA ILE A 66 -3.96 -3.25 2.69
C ILE A 66 -2.60 -3.38 2.00
N TRP A 67 -2.27 -4.59 1.58
CA TRP A 67 -1.12 -4.81 0.70
C TRP A 67 -1.60 -4.76 -0.75
N PHE A 68 -0.90 -4.02 -1.59
CA PHE A 68 -1.14 -3.92 -3.03
C PHE A 68 0.16 -4.22 -3.77
N GLY A 69 0.13 -5.13 -4.74
CA GLY A 69 1.34 -5.51 -5.45
C GLY A 69 1.08 -6.49 -6.58
N ARG A 70 2.15 -7.02 -7.14
CA ARG A 70 2.12 -7.97 -8.25
C ARG A 70 1.43 -9.27 -7.84
N GLU A 71 0.60 -9.83 -8.74
CA GLU A 71 -0.18 -11.04 -8.48
C GLU A 71 0.68 -12.22 -8.00
N GLN A 72 1.84 -12.45 -8.64
CA GLN A 72 2.74 -13.52 -8.22
C GLN A 72 3.29 -13.39 -6.79
N ASP A 73 3.30 -12.17 -6.23
CA ASP A 73 3.80 -11.89 -4.88
C ASP A 73 2.71 -11.93 -3.81
N ALA A 74 1.43 -11.98 -4.20
CA ALA A 74 0.30 -12.01 -3.28
C ALA A 74 0.38 -13.19 -2.30
N LYS A 75 0.80 -14.36 -2.77
CA LYS A 75 1.00 -15.54 -1.92
C LYS A 75 2.09 -15.30 -0.87
N SER A 76 3.18 -14.64 -1.26
CA SER A 76 4.24 -14.27 -0.32
C SER A 76 3.71 -13.30 0.75
N ALA A 77 2.94 -12.29 0.35
CA ALA A 77 2.32 -11.35 1.29
C ALA A 77 1.40 -12.07 2.29
N THR A 78 0.57 -12.99 1.83
CA THR A 78 -0.28 -13.82 2.70
C THR A 78 0.52 -14.66 3.69
N MET A 79 1.66 -15.22 3.25
CA MET A 79 2.46 -16.12 4.09
C MET A 79 3.37 -15.39 5.09
N THR A 80 3.79 -14.17 4.77
CA THR A 80 4.82 -13.45 5.56
C THR A 80 4.24 -12.36 6.46
N THR A 81 2.97 -11.99 6.27
CA THR A 81 2.30 -10.95 7.07
C THR A 81 1.15 -11.53 7.90
N ASP A 82 0.60 -10.71 8.80
CA ASP A 82 -0.65 -11.00 9.51
C ASP A 82 -1.86 -10.31 8.85
N ILE A 83 -1.66 -9.71 7.67
CA ILE A 83 -2.74 -9.06 6.91
C ILE A 83 -3.77 -10.12 6.50
N PRO A 84 -5.07 -9.92 6.76
CA PRO A 84 -6.11 -10.82 6.26
C PRO A 84 -6.06 -10.95 4.73
N GLU A 85 -6.34 -12.13 4.22
CA GLU A 85 -6.32 -12.39 2.77
C GLU A 85 -7.22 -11.43 1.99
N SER A 86 -8.34 -11.01 2.57
CA SER A 86 -9.24 -9.98 2.00
C SER A 86 -8.60 -8.61 1.80
N ASN A 87 -7.47 -8.35 2.47
CA ASN A 87 -6.70 -7.11 2.39
C ASN A 87 -5.42 -7.27 1.55
N ILE A 88 -5.23 -8.43 0.92
CA ILE A 88 -4.18 -8.66 -0.08
C ILE A 88 -4.80 -8.40 -1.45
N VAL A 89 -4.40 -7.32 -2.09
CA VAL A 89 -4.98 -6.82 -3.35
C VAL A 89 -3.94 -6.88 -4.46
N PRO A 90 -3.89 -7.96 -5.24
CA PRO A 90 -2.99 -8.05 -6.38
C PRO A 90 -3.50 -7.22 -7.56
N PHE A 91 -2.57 -6.64 -8.33
CA PHE A 91 -2.89 -6.08 -9.64
C PHE A 91 -2.61 -7.08 -10.77
N SER A 92 -3.28 -6.88 -11.90
CA SER A 92 -3.23 -7.76 -13.06
C SER A 92 -1.83 -7.82 -13.68
N GLU A 93 -1.29 -9.00 -13.91
CA GLU A 93 0.07 -9.23 -14.44
C GLU A 93 0.36 -8.47 -15.75
N PRO A 94 -0.58 -8.31 -16.73
CA PRO A 94 -0.33 -7.54 -17.94
C PRO A 94 0.05 -6.07 -17.70
N LEU A 95 -0.19 -5.51 -16.52
CA LEU A 95 0.21 -4.14 -16.17
C LEU A 95 1.70 -4.00 -15.82
N VAL A 96 2.41 -5.11 -15.61
CA VAL A 96 3.85 -5.09 -15.35
C VAL A 96 4.56 -4.56 -16.60
N HIS A 97 5.25 -3.42 -16.46
CA HIS A 97 5.94 -2.73 -17.55
C HIS A 97 5.06 -2.36 -18.76
N HIS A 98 3.74 -2.23 -18.58
CA HIS A 98 2.85 -1.80 -19.66
C HIS A 98 3.21 -0.38 -20.15
N GLY A 99 3.14 -0.16 -21.47
CA GLY A 99 3.60 1.09 -22.10
C GLY A 99 2.79 2.33 -21.70
N THR A 100 1.47 2.20 -21.55
CA THR A 100 0.54 3.32 -21.28
C THR A 100 -0.23 3.18 -19.98
N LEU A 101 -0.64 1.96 -19.60
CA LEU A 101 -1.32 1.69 -18.34
C LEU A 101 -0.32 1.50 -17.20
N HIS A 102 -0.80 1.62 -15.99
CA HIS A 102 0.03 1.49 -14.79
C HIS A 102 -0.72 0.68 -13.72
N PRO A 103 -0.05 -0.12 -12.88
CA PRO A 103 -0.70 -0.82 -11.77
C PRO A 103 -1.52 0.11 -10.86
N PHE A 104 -1.13 1.37 -10.72
CA PHE A 104 -1.89 2.33 -9.94
C PHE A 104 -3.23 2.76 -10.57
N ASP A 105 -3.50 2.41 -11.80
CA ASP A 105 -4.86 2.55 -12.37
C ASP A 105 -5.82 1.60 -11.61
N GLU A 106 -5.41 0.33 -11.40
CA GLU A 106 -6.19 -0.62 -10.60
C GLU A 106 -6.22 -0.25 -9.10
N LEU A 107 -5.14 0.34 -8.57
CA LEU A 107 -5.15 0.88 -7.21
C LEU A 107 -6.21 1.99 -7.05
N CYS A 108 -6.30 2.90 -8.02
CA CYS A 108 -7.31 3.95 -8.03
C CYS A 108 -8.74 3.37 -8.10
N ASP A 109 -8.93 2.31 -8.89
CA ASP A 109 -10.22 1.62 -8.98
C ASP A 109 -10.59 0.95 -7.66
N TYR A 110 -9.62 0.33 -6.99
CA TYR A 110 -9.81 -0.23 -5.65
C TYR A 110 -10.20 0.88 -4.64
N ILE A 111 -9.50 2.00 -4.63
CA ILE A 111 -9.78 3.14 -3.74
C ILE A 111 -11.20 3.68 -3.99
N LYS A 112 -11.62 3.80 -5.24
CA LYS A 112 -12.99 4.21 -5.60
C LYS A 112 -14.03 3.19 -5.16
N LEU A 113 -13.77 1.91 -5.35
CA LEU A 113 -14.66 0.82 -4.89
C LEU A 113 -14.90 0.90 -3.38
N ARG A 114 -13.87 1.27 -2.62
CA ARG A 114 -13.93 1.49 -1.17
C ARG A 114 -14.57 2.84 -0.80
N LYS A 115 -14.89 3.71 -1.76
CA LYS A 115 -15.41 5.08 -1.56
C LYS A 115 -14.44 6.00 -0.80
N TRP A 116 -13.13 5.82 -1.04
CA TRP A 116 -12.05 6.62 -0.44
C TRP A 116 -11.49 7.69 -1.38
N GLU A 117 -12.08 7.89 -2.56
CA GLU A 117 -11.59 8.80 -3.59
C GLU A 117 -11.71 10.30 -3.26
N ARG A 118 -12.32 10.65 -2.12
CA ARG A 118 -12.48 12.04 -1.66
C ARG A 118 -11.72 12.34 -0.37
N THR A 119 -10.73 11.54 -0.07
CA THR A 119 -9.96 11.61 1.17
C THR A 119 -8.66 12.39 0.99
N ARG A 120 -8.03 12.74 2.11
CA ARG A 120 -6.68 13.28 2.12
C ARG A 120 -5.69 12.14 2.24
N ILE A 121 -4.86 12.00 1.21
CA ILE A 121 -3.92 10.89 1.03
C ILE A 121 -2.50 11.42 1.20
N GLY A 122 -1.76 10.82 2.14
CA GLY A 122 -0.32 11.01 2.25
C GLY A 122 0.42 9.96 1.43
N VAL A 123 1.51 10.37 0.77
CA VAL A 123 2.41 9.48 0.03
C VAL A 123 3.84 9.72 0.47
N ASP A 124 4.67 8.68 0.39
CA ASP A 124 6.11 8.77 0.70
C ASP A 124 6.90 9.28 -0.52
N PHE A 125 6.86 10.60 -0.76
CA PHE A 125 7.52 11.24 -1.91
C PHE A 125 9.03 10.97 -1.99
N ASP A 126 9.68 10.72 -0.88
CA ASP A 126 11.09 10.36 -0.82
C ASP A 126 11.37 8.88 -1.12
N ALA A 127 10.31 8.06 -1.29
CA ALA A 127 10.47 6.66 -1.63
C ALA A 127 11.13 6.49 -2.99
N HIS A 128 12.23 5.75 -3.02
CA HIS A 128 13.04 5.56 -4.22
C HIS A 128 12.25 4.98 -5.40
N TYR A 129 11.25 4.17 -5.11
CA TYR A 129 10.40 3.51 -6.12
C TYR A 129 9.06 4.21 -6.37
N TYR A 130 8.80 5.36 -5.73
CA TYR A 130 7.67 6.19 -6.06
C TYR A 130 8.00 7.10 -7.25
N THR A 131 7.78 6.60 -8.43
CA THR A 131 8.15 7.30 -9.65
C THR A 131 7.19 8.44 -10.00
N ALA A 132 7.65 9.41 -10.78
CA ALA A 132 6.79 10.46 -11.34
C ALA A 132 5.61 9.88 -12.16
N ARG A 133 5.83 8.73 -12.82
CA ARG A 133 4.77 8.02 -13.53
C ARG A 133 3.71 7.46 -12.58
N ALA A 134 4.12 6.82 -11.49
CA ALA A 134 3.20 6.34 -10.45
C ALA A 134 2.37 7.49 -9.87
N HIS A 135 3.03 8.60 -9.54
CA HIS A 135 2.35 9.80 -9.06
C HIS A 135 1.32 10.35 -10.07
N LYS A 136 1.69 10.45 -11.33
CA LYS A 136 0.78 10.92 -12.40
C LYS A 136 -0.48 10.05 -12.48
N HIS A 137 -0.34 8.72 -12.48
CA HIS A 137 -1.49 7.80 -12.54
C HIS A 137 -2.36 7.92 -11.28
N LEU A 138 -1.76 8.01 -10.09
CA LEU A 138 -2.49 8.21 -8.86
C LEU A 138 -3.26 9.54 -8.86
N TYR A 139 -2.60 10.64 -9.22
CA TYR A 139 -3.19 11.97 -9.25
C TYR A 139 -4.32 12.10 -10.27
N THR A 140 -4.12 11.57 -11.49
CA THR A 140 -5.16 11.61 -12.54
C THR A 140 -6.30 10.63 -12.26
N GLY A 141 -6.01 9.49 -11.64
CA GLY A 141 -7.01 8.48 -11.29
C GLY A 141 -7.90 8.88 -10.10
N LEU A 142 -7.42 9.78 -9.23
CA LEU A 142 -8.14 10.25 -8.03
C LEU A 142 -8.28 11.79 -8.02
N PRO A 143 -8.99 12.38 -8.99
CA PRO A 143 -9.04 13.85 -9.15
C PRO A 143 -9.73 14.57 -7.98
N ASN A 144 -10.47 13.86 -7.15
CA ASN A 144 -11.18 14.41 -5.99
C ASN A 144 -10.43 14.19 -4.67
N ALA A 145 -9.32 13.46 -4.66
CA ALA A 145 -8.47 13.29 -3.49
C ALA A 145 -7.50 14.46 -3.35
N LYS A 146 -7.09 14.71 -2.10
CA LYS A 146 -5.99 15.65 -1.82
C LYS A 146 -4.74 14.81 -1.52
N ILE A 147 -3.83 14.73 -2.50
CA ILE A 147 -2.61 13.95 -2.39
C ILE A 147 -1.46 14.88 -2.02
N SER A 148 -0.73 14.52 -0.96
CA SER A 148 0.43 15.30 -0.47
C SER A 148 1.48 14.42 0.22
#